data_a881858071bdc66311290f544d909c9d
#
_entry.id   a881858071bdc66311290f544d909c9d
#
_cell.length_a   1.000
_cell.length_b   1.000
_cell.length_c   1.000
_cell.angle_alpha   90.00
_cell.angle_beta   90.00
_cell.angle_gamma   90.00
#
_symmetry.space_group_name_H-M   'P 1'
#
loop_
_entity.id
_entity.type
_entity.pdbx_description
1 polymer ?
#
loop_
_entity_poly.entity_id
_entity_poly.type
_entity_poly.pdbx_seq_one_letter_code
_entity_poly.pdbx_strand_id
1 'polypeptide(L)'
;MSQGPAPIALTCGEPAGVGVEIAAKLWHRRAECPPFFLIGDPRHLPAGTPHRVIAHPTEAAAALPHGLPVLDHPFDGARVPGLPQPAHAAQIIAVIARAVALTQSGAASALCTLPIHKKALKDGAGFAFPGHTEYLAHLAGQRDVVMMLHLA
;
A
#
# COMPACT_ATOMS: atom_id res chain seq x y z
N MET A 1 29.17 3.96 1.49
CA MET A 1 28.24 4.53 0.52
C MET A 1 26.99 4.91 1.27
N SER A 2 26.62 6.16 1.27
CA SER A 2 25.37 6.64 1.85
C SER A 2 24.22 6.00 1.05
N GLN A 3 23.52 5.04 1.62
CA GLN A 3 22.24 4.60 1.05
C GLN A 3 21.30 5.82 1.08
N GLY A 4 20.69 6.13 -0.05
CA GLY A 4 19.67 7.18 -0.09
C GLY A 4 18.54 6.91 0.93
N PRO A 5 17.62 7.86 1.14
CA PRO A 5 16.52 7.66 2.09
C PRO A 5 15.74 6.39 1.73
N ALA A 6 15.31 5.64 2.76
CA ALA A 6 14.47 4.47 2.56
C ALA A 6 13.19 4.83 1.76
N PRO A 7 12.69 3.95 0.90
CA PRO A 7 11.53 4.24 0.06
C PRO A 7 10.24 4.36 0.87
N ILE A 8 9.21 4.96 0.26
CA ILE A 8 7.87 5.05 0.84
C ILE A 8 7.09 3.77 0.51
N ALA A 9 6.45 3.17 1.50
CA ALA A 9 5.55 2.03 1.31
C ALA A 9 4.14 2.51 0.95
N LEU A 10 3.61 2.08 -0.20
CA LEU A 10 2.21 2.27 -0.58
C LEU A 10 1.42 1.01 -0.24
N THR A 11 0.29 1.13 0.46
CA THR A 11 -0.65 0.02 0.59
C THR A 11 -1.58 -0.01 -0.61
N CYS A 12 -1.95 -1.20 -1.11
CA CYS A 12 -2.79 -1.30 -2.31
C CYS A 12 -4.23 -0.79 -2.12
N GLY A 13 -4.71 -0.70 -0.88
CA GLY A 13 -6.11 -0.38 -0.60
C GLY A 13 -7.07 -1.49 -1.03
N GLU A 14 -8.30 -1.10 -1.41
CA GLU A 14 -9.30 -2.02 -1.95
C GLU A 14 -8.96 -2.38 -3.41
N PRO A 15 -8.70 -3.65 -3.74
CA PRO A 15 -8.35 -4.04 -5.11
C PRO A 15 -9.43 -3.71 -6.15
N ALA A 16 -10.70 -3.78 -5.75
CA ALA A 16 -11.83 -3.43 -6.62
C ALA A 16 -11.99 -1.92 -6.84
N GLY A 17 -11.29 -1.10 -6.05
CA GLY A 17 -11.34 0.36 -6.08
C GLY A 17 -10.27 0.99 -6.98
N VAL A 18 -10.07 2.29 -6.78
CA VAL A 18 -9.16 3.12 -7.58
C VAL A 18 -7.69 3.05 -7.13
N GLY A 19 -7.38 2.40 -5.98
CA GLY A 19 -6.05 2.42 -5.39
C GLY A 19 -4.95 1.93 -6.33
N VAL A 20 -5.14 0.78 -6.95
CA VAL A 20 -4.16 0.20 -7.89
C VAL A 20 -3.99 1.02 -9.16
N GLU A 21 -5.04 1.74 -9.59
CA GLU A 21 -4.96 2.67 -10.72
C GLU A 21 -4.20 3.95 -10.35
N ILE A 22 -4.38 4.43 -9.12
CA ILE A 22 -3.60 5.55 -8.58
C ILE A 22 -2.12 5.18 -8.51
N ALA A 23 -1.77 3.99 -8.01
CA ALA A 23 -0.40 3.50 -7.97
C ALA A 23 0.23 3.43 -9.37
N ALA A 24 -0.50 2.92 -10.37
CA ALA A 24 -0.05 2.88 -11.76
C ALA A 24 0.19 4.29 -12.32
N LYS A 25 -0.71 5.24 -12.07
CA LYS A 25 -0.57 6.64 -12.48
C LYS A 25 0.60 7.33 -11.77
N LEU A 26 0.79 7.06 -10.48
CA LEU A 26 1.91 7.60 -9.72
C LEU A 26 3.24 7.15 -10.32
N TRP A 27 3.34 5.90 -10.76
CA TRP A 27 4.55 5.42 -11.41
C TRP A 27 4.92 6.22 -12.67
N HIS A 28 3.94 6.68 -13.45
CA HIS A 28 4.22 7.57 -14.59
C HIS A 28 4.78 8.93 -14.17
N ARG A 29 4.51 9.37 -12.95
CA ARG A 29 5.03 10.61 -12.35
C ARG A 29 6.20 10.38 -11.39
N ARG A 30 6.83 9.21 -11.42
CA ARG A 30 7.87 8.80 -10.45
C ARG A 30 9.06 9.76 -10.33
N ALA A 31 9.37 10.52 -11.38
CA ALA A 31 10.44 11.52 -11.36
C ALA A 31 10.14 12.69 -10.40
N GLU A 32 8.89 12.90 -10.04
CA GLU A 32 8.44 13.97 -9.14
C GLU A 32 8.33 13.48 -7.67
N CYS A 33 8.61 12.21 -7.41
CA CYS A 33 8.38 11.57 -6.12
C CYS A 33 9.67 10.97 -5.55
N PRO A 34 9.79 10.89 -4.21
CA PRO A 34 10.78 10.02 -3.59
C PRO A 34 10.59 8.56 -4.04
N PRO A 35 11.61 7.70 -3.93
CA PRO A 35 11.45 6.28 -4.23
C PRO A 35 10.30 5.67 -3.41
N PHE A 36 9.49 4.83 -4.05
CA PHE A 36 8.35 4.17 -3.43
C PHE A 36 8.16 2.76 -3.99
N PHE A 37 7.38 1.94 -3.29
CA PHE A 37 6.96 0.62 -3.74
C PHE A 37 5.53 0.33 -3.28
N LEU A 38 4.82 -0.47 -4.06
CA LEU A 38 3.48 -0.95 -3.72
C LEU A 38 3.59 -2.27 -2.95
N ILE A 39 2.81 -2.42 -1.87
CA ILE A 39 2.56 -3.72 -1.23
C ILE A 39 1.20 -4.20 -1.72
N GLY A 40 1.17 -5.29 -2.47
CA GLY A 40 -0.06 -5.83 -3.04
C GLY A 40 0.21 -6.94 -4.04
N ASP A 41 -0.85 -7.41 -4.67
CA ASP A 41 -0.79 -8.46 -5.67
C ASP A 41 -0.57 -7.85 -7.06
N PRO A 42 0.52 -8.18 -7.76
CA PRO A 42 0.78 -7.63 -9.10
C PRO A 42 -0.31 -8.01 -10.11
N ARG A 43 -1.06 -9.10 -9.89
CA ARG A 43 -2.20 -9.49 -10.74
C ARG A 43 -3.35 -8.49 -10.69
N HIS A 44 -3.41 -7.67 -9.64
CA HIS A 44 -4.45 -6.65 -9.45
C HIS A 44 -4.15 -5.32 -10.14
N LEU A 45 -2.94 -5.14 -10.66
CA LEU A 45 -2.60 -3.94 -11.41
C LEU A 45 -3.43 -3.85 -12.71
N PRO A 46 -3.74 -2.64 -13.18
CA PRO A 46 -4.36 -2.46 -14.49
C PRO A 46 -3.52 -3.13 -15.59
N ALA A 47 -4.20 -3.71 -16.58
CA ALA A 47 -3.54 -4.36 -17.70
C ALA A 47 -2.52 -3.43 -18.37
N GLY A 48 -1.34 -3.96 -18.69
CA GLY A 48 -0.27 -3.19 -19.33
C GLY A 48 0.53 -2.28 -18.38
N THR A 49 0.27 -2.29 -17.07
CA THR A 49 1.09 -1.54 -16.11
C THR A 49 2.48 -2.16 -16.00
N PRO A 50 3.56 -1.45 -16.42
CA PRO A 50 4.91 -1.93 -16.20
C PRO A 50 5.20 -2.04 -14.70
N HIS A 51 5.63 -3.22 -14.25
CA HIS A 51 5.96 -3.44 -12.85
C HIS A 51 7.17 -4.35 -12.68
N ARG A 52 7.77 -4.30 -11.51
CA ARG A 52 8.88 -5.16 -11.07
C ARG A 52 8.57 -5.72 -9.69
N VAL A 53 8.48 -7.03 -9.58
CA VAL A 53 8.39 -7.68 -8.26
C VAL A 53 9.74 -7.54 -7.58
N ILE A 54 9.73 -7.07 -6.33
CA ILE A 54 10.91 -6.91 -5.49
C ILE A 54 10.80 -7.82 -4.26
N ALA A 55 11.90 -8.32 -3.77
CA ALA A 55 11.96 -9.12 -2.55
C ALA A 55 12.10 -8.24 -1.30
N HIS A 56 12.78 -7.10 -1.43
CA HIS A 56 13.06 -6.18 -0.32
C HIS A 56 12.83 -4.72 -0.72
N PRO A 57 12.38 -3.85 0.23
CA PRO A 57 12.19 -2.42 -0.03
C PRO A 57 13.43 -1.71 -0.59
N THR A 58 14.62 -2.15 -0.21
CA THR A 58 15.89 -1.59 -0.70
C THR A 58 16.08 -1.68 -2.21
N GLU A 59 15.36 -2.58 -2.88
CA GLU A 59 15.40 -2.73 -4.34
C GLU A 59 14.52 -1.71 -5.07
N ALA A 60 13.63 -1.01 -4.34
CA ALA A 60 12.62 -0.14 -4.94
C ALA A 60 13.23 0.96 -5.83
N ALA A 61 14.28 1.64 -5.36
CA ALA A 61 14.92 2.73 -6.11
C ALA A 61 15.52 2.24 -7.44
N ALA A 62 16.12 1.05 -7.46
CA ALA A 62 16.69 0.47 -8.68
C ALA A 62 15.61 -0.07 -9.64
N ALA A 63 14.49 -0.57 -9.10
CA ALA A 63 13.39 -1.10 -9.89
C ALA A 63 12.52 0.00 -10.52
N LEU A 64 12.36 1.13 -9.82
CA LEU A 64 11.43 2.22 -10.16
C LEU A 64 11.57 2.77 -11.60
N PRO A 65 12.77 2.93 -12.19
CA PRO A 65 12.90 3.36 -13.58
C PRO A 65 12.32 2.37 -14.61
N HIS A 66 12.25 1.09 -14.24
CA HIS A 66 11.89 -0.02 -15.14
C HIS A 66 10.44 -0.52 -14.97
N GLY A 67 9.75 -0.07 -13.94
CA GLY A 67 8.37 -0.46 -13.63
C GLY A 67 8.02 -0.10 -12.19
N LEU A 68 6.72 -0.12 -11.88
CA LEU A 68 6.24 0.04 -10.51
C LEU A 68 6.82 -1.07 -9.63
N PRO A 69 7.64 -0.75 -8.61
CA PRO A 69 8.13 -1.77 -7.70
C PRO A 69 6.98 -2.35 -6.88
N VAL A 70 6.83 -3.66 -6.87
CA VAL A 70 5.78 -4.36 -6.11
C VAL A 70 6.41 -5.34 -5.14
N LEU A 71 6.24 -5.10 -3.86
CA LEU A 71 6.53 -6.07 -2.82
C LEU A 71 5.32 -7.01 -2.73
N ASP A 72 5.46 -8.19 -3.32
CA ASP A 72 4.36 -9.13 -3.52
C ASP A 72 3.66 -9.50 -2.21
N HIS A 73 2.34 -9.41 -2.25
CA HIS A 73 1.44 -9.85 -1.20
C HIS A 73 0.22 -10.49 -1.87
N PRO A 74 0.21 -11.83 -1.99
CA PRO A 74 -0.81 -12.52 -2.75
C PRO A 74 -2.19 -12.39 -2.12
N PHE A 75 -3.20 -12.26 -2.97
CA PHE A 75 -4.61 -12.19 -2.62
C PHE A 75 -5.35 -13.44 -3.11
N ASP A 76 -6.47 -13.75 -2.47
CA ASP A 76 -7.34 -14.86 -2.88
C ASP A 76 -8.16 -14.46 -4.11
N GLY A 77 -7.69 -14.88 -5.28
CA GLY A 77 -8.35 -14.63 -6.54
C GLY A 77 -8.07 -13.27 -7.19
N ALA A 78 -8.68 -13.09 -8.36
CA ALA A 78 -8.56 -11.87 -9.13
C ALA A 78 -9.48 -10.77 -8.60
N ARG A 79 -9.10 -9.51 -8.80
CA ARG A 79 -10.01 -8.39 -8.53
C ARG A 79 -11.11 -8.31 -9.58
N VAL A 80 -12.27 -7.82 -9.16
CA VAL A 80 -13.35 -7.38 -10.05
C VAL A 80 -13.56 -5.89 -9.84
N PRO A 81 -13.18 -5.03 -10.78
CA PRO A 81 -13.34 -3.59 -10.62
C PRO A 81 -14.78 -3.19 -10.26
N GLY A 82 -14.92 -2.34 -9.24
CA GLY A 82 -16.21 -1.88 -8.75
C GLY A 82 -16.98 -2.87 -7.86
N LEU A 83 -16.47 -4.09 -7.68
CA LEU A 83 -17.11 -5.11 -6.84
C LEU A 83 -16.16 -5.59 -5.74
N PRO A 84 -16.13 -4.94 -4.56
CA PRO A 84 -15.34 -5.37 -3.42
C PRO A 84 -15.69 -6.81 -3.01
N GLN A 85 -14.65 -7.62 -2.76
CA GLN A 85 -14.80 -9.02 -2.41
C GLN A 85 -14.43 -9.25 -0.95
N PRO A 86 -15.33 -9.80 -0.11
CA PRO A 86 -15.01 -10.10 1.30
C PRO A 86 -13.78 -11.00 1.47
N ALA A 87 -13.51 -11.86 0.50
CA ALA A 87 -12.31 -12.72 0.49
C ALA A 87 -10.99 -11.93 0.52
N HIS A 88 -10.97 -10.68 0.03
CA HIS A 88 -9.78 -9.84 0.03
C HIS A 88 -9.55 -9.09 1.36
N ALA A 89 -10.54 -9.05 2.26
CA ALA A 89 -10.53 -8.20 3.45
C ALA A 89 -9.33 -8.50 4.37
N ALA A 90 -9.05 -9.77 4.63
CA ALA A 90 -7.93 -10.16 5.50
C ALA A 90 -6.57 -9.73 4.91
N GLN A 91 -6.38 -9.87 3.60
CA GLN A 91 -5.15 -9.47 2.92
C GLN A 91 -4.98 -7.95 2.92
N ILE A 92 -6.04 -7.17 2.72
CA ILE A 92 -5.98 -5.69 2.79
C ILE A 92 -5.50 -5.26 4.18
N ILE A 93 -6.06 -5.85 5.24
CA ILE A 93 -5.66 -5.58 6.62
C ILE A 93 -4.19 -5.97 6.84
N ALA A 94 -3.77 -7.13 6.35
CA ALA A 94 -2.41 -7.61 6.47
C ALA A 94 -1.40 -6.74 5.70
N VAL A 95 -1.76 -6.19 4.54
CA VAL A 95 -0.94 -5.23 3.79
C VAL A 95 -0.67 -3.98 4.61
N ILE A 96 -1.69 -3.43 5.27
CA ILE A 96 -1.52 -2.26 6.13
C ILE A 96 -0.60 -2.58 7.31
N ALA A 97 -0.79 -3.71 7.98
CA ALA A 97 0.06 -4.14 9.08
C ALA A 97 1.52 -4.34 8.64
N ARG A 98 1.74 -4.93 7.45
CA ARG A 98 3.07 -5.10 6.85
C ARG A 98 3.74 -3.76 6.56
N ALA A 99 3.00 -2.79 6.02
CA ALA A 99 3.51 -1.44 5.77
C ALA A 99 3.95 -0.74 7.06
N VAL A 100 3.17 -0.86 8.14
CA VAL A 100 3.53 -0.32 9.46
C VAL A 100 4.80 -0.97 9.98
N ALA A 101 4.91 -2.29 9.92
CA ALA A 101 6.10 -3.02 10.38
C ALA A 101 7.36 -2.60 9.61
N LEU A 102 7.28 -2.44 8.28
CA LEU A 102 8.39 -1.96 7.45
C LEU A 102 8.78 -0.52 7.79
N THR A 103 7.82 0.32 8.13
CA THR A 103 8.09 1.71 8.54
C THR A 103 8.72 1.76 9.92
N GLN A 104 8.23 0.98 10.88
CA GLN A 104 8.79 0.92 12.23
C GLN A 104 10.21 0.35 12.26
N SER A 105 10.52 -0.61 11.38
CA SER A 105 11.87 -1.18 11.25
C SER A 105 12.85 -0.28 10.50
N GLY A 106 12.40 0.82 9.90
CA GLY A 106 13.22 1.69 9.05
C GLY A 106 13.45 1.17 7.64
N ALA A 107 12.85 0.04 7.25
CA ALA A 107 12.91 -0.48 5.87
C ALA A 107 12.11 0.38 4.88
N ALA A 108 11.12 1.10 5.38
CA ALA A 108 10.45 2.19 4.68
C ALA A 108 10.55 3.48 5.50
N SER A 109 10.67 4.63 4.83
CA SER A 109 10.75 5.94 5.49
C SER A 109 9.40 6.47 5.95
N ALA A 110 8.35 6.03 5.28
CA ALA A 110 6.96 6.38 5.57
C ALA A 110 6.02 5.36 4.93
N LEU A 111 4.75 5.41 5.31
CA LEU A 111 3.70 4.71 4.58
C LEU A 111 2.69 5.70 4.00
N CYS A 112 2.15 5.35 2.83
CA CYS A 112 1.06 6.06 2.20
C CYS A 112 -0.07 5.06 1.94
N THR A 113 -1.27 5.35 2.44
CA THR A 113 -2.41 4.45 2.31
C THR A 113 -3.27 4.81 1.11
N LEU A 114 -3.55 3.83 0.26
CA LEU A 114 -4.57 3.96 -0.77
C LEU A 114 -5.96 3.62 -0.20
N PRO A 115 -7.05 4.07 -0.85
CA PRO A 115 -8.39 3.98 -0.29
C PRO A 115 -8.84 2.55 0.01
N ILE A 116 -9.48 2.35 1.16
CA ILE A 116 -10.10 1.08 1.56
C ILE A 116 -11.63 1.18 1.50
N HIS A 117 -12.30 0.02 1.42
CA HIS A 117 -13.75 -0.07 1.50
C HIS A 117 -14.15 -0.64 2.87
N LYS A 118 -14.43 0.24 3.85
CA LYS A 118 -14.65 -0.12 5.25
C LYS A 118 -15.72 -1.20 5.45
N LYS A 119 -16.83 -1.13 4.70
CA LYS A 119 -17.88 -2.13 4.79
C LYS A 119 -17.40 -3.51 4.39
N ALA A 120 -16.64 -3.62 3.28
CA ALA A 120 -16.09 -4.90 2.84
C ALA A 120 -15.10 -5.49 3.85
N LEU A 121 -14.27 -4.65 4.49
CA LEU A 121 -13.35 -5.08 5.54
C LEU A 121 -14.10 -5.56 6.79
N LYS A 122 -15.17 -4.88 7.18
CA LYS A 122 -16.00 -5.28 8.30
C LYS A 122 -16.70 -6.62 8.03
N ASP A 123 -17.34 -6.74 6.87
CA ASP A 123 -18.12 -7.93 6.52
C ASP A 123 -17.22 -9.15 6.25
N GLY A 124 -16.03 -8.94 5.66
CA GLY A 124 -15.12 -10.02 5.27
C GLY A 124 -14.12 -10.45 6.34
N ALA A 125 -13.73 -9.57 7.26
CA ALA A 125 -12.68 -9.84 8.24
C ALA A 125 -12.96 -9.23 9.63
N GLY A 126 -14.16 -8.74 9.91
CA GLY A 126 -14.51 -8.19 11.21
C GLY A 126 -13.72 -6.93 11.58
N PHE A 127 -13.30 -6.13 10.61
CA PHE A 127 -12.52 -4.91 10.84
C PHE A 127 -13.28 -3.94 11.75
N ALA A 128 -12.78 -3.74 12.97
CA ALA A 128 -13.48 -3.03 14.04
C ALA A 128 -13.12 -1.54 14.15
N PHE A 129 -12.18 -1.05 13.30
CA PHE A 129 -11.70 0.33 13.38
C PHE A 129 -12.54 1.26 12.50
N PRO A 130 -12.75 2.52 12.93
CA PRO A 130 -13.46 3.52 12.12
C PRO A 130 -12.77 3.84 10.78
N GLY A 131 -11.43 3.73 10.74
CA GLY A 131 -10.65 3.99 9.54
C GLY A 131 -9.16 3.69 9.70
N HIS A 132 -8.35 4.23 8.78
CA HIS A 132 -6.90 4.07 8.81
C HIS A 132 -6.27 4.67 10.09
N THR A 133 -6.70 5.86 10.49
CA THR A 133 -6.10 6.60 11.62
C THR A 133 -6.07 5.76 12.89
N GLU A 134 -7.20 5.20 13.29
CA GLU A 134 -7.32 4.39 14.50
C GLU A 134 -6.61 3.05 14.35
N TYR A 135 -6.67 2.44 13.17
CA TYR A 135 -5.98 1.18 12.93
C TYR A 135 -4.45 1.35 12.92
N LEU A 136 -3.93 2.41 12.29
CA LEU A 136 -2.50 2.72 12.32
C LEU A 136 -2.01 3.02 13.73
N ALA A 137 -2.78 3.78 14.51
CA ALA A 137 -2.48 4.04 15.92
C ALA A 137 -2.40 2.76 16.73
N HIS A 138 -3.37 1.85 16.55
CA HIS A 138 -3.38 0.54 17.19
C HIS A 138 -2.14 -0.28 16.84
N LEU A 139 -1.79 -0.39 15.56
CA LEU A 139 -0.61 -1.12 15.09
C LEU A 139 0.70 -0.51 15.60
N ALA A 140 0.76 0.81 15.71
CA ALA A 140 1.92 1.54 16.22
C ALA A 140 2.04 1.52 17.75
N GLY A 141 1.05 0.98 18.47
CA GLY A 141 1.00 0.99 19.93
C GLY A 141 0.83 2.39 20.52
N GLN A 142 0.26 3.33 19.76
CA GLN A 142 0.05 4.72 20.16
C GLN A 142 -1.42 4.94 20.58
N ARG A 143 -1.62 5.73 21.64
CA ARG A 143 -2.96 6.13 22.09
C ARG A 143 -3.37 7.48 21.51
N ASP A 144 -2.42 8.40 21.48
CA ASP A 144 -2.64 9.78 21.04
C ASP A 144 -2.11 9.94 19.62
N VAL A 145 -3.00 10.21 18.69
CA VAL A 145 -2.69 10.45 17.28
C VAL A 145 -3.37 11.73 16.84
N VAL A 146 -2.70 12.47 15.96
CA VAL A 146 -3.19 13.74 15.43
C VAL A 146 -3.33 13.61 13.91
N MET A 147 -4.50 14.02 13.40
CA MET A 147 -4.70 14.21 11.97
C MET A 147 -4.26 15.64 11.61
N MET A 148 -3.31 15.76 10.71
CA MET A 148 -2.84 17.05 10.20
C MET A 148 -3.31 17.22 8.75
N LEU A 149 -3.91 18.39 8.47
CA LEU A 149 -4.21 18.83 7.12
C LEU A 149 -3.21 19.91 6.73
N HIS A 150 -2.58 19.75 5.58
CA HIS A 150 -1.69 20.74 4.99
C HIS A 150 -2.36 21.34 3.76
N LEU A 151 -2.46 22.67 3.73
CA LEU A 151 -2.91 23.44 2.57
C LEU A 151 -1.67 24.05 1.91
N ALA A 152 -1.51 23.77 0.62
CA ALA A 152 -0.46 24.36 -0.20
C ALA A 152 -0.88 25.73 -0.71
#